data_1a5aa0a924d8503f39a29059b62373ae
#
_entry.id   1a5aa0a924d8503f39a29059b62373ae
#
_cell.length_a   1.000
_cell.length_b   1.000
_cell.length_c   1.000
_cell.angle_alpha   90.00
_cell.angle_beta   90.00
_cell.angle_gamma   90.00
#
_symmetry.space_group_name_H-M   'P 1'
#
loop_
_entity.id
_entity.type
_entity.pdbx_description
1 polymer ?
#
loop_
_entity_poly.entity_id
_entity_poly.type
_entity_poly.pdbx_seq_one_letter_code
_entity_poly.pdbx_strand_id
1 'polypeptide(L)'
;MKKKYLSLTCVIFSIISFAQEVQQVEVVKNDKQVEELLDQLGDSEMKLDVIDLLSQPALNIGYEKINDSYSSYGADIFFNFNNNNASRSWSEKFSLNPFYRFYFLNKTDFGGEGYFVELFIKFSNIEFDRNIYNYDSFPNEPQVTNEEIKAWDIAPGVGIGRKWVNKKGWTFEYMIGVGRYLFSSSENDDIPDGASVSDYRPEATFKGGISIGKRF
;
A
#
# COMPACT_ATOMS: atom_id res chain seq x y z
N MET A 1 -1.91 28.44 -15.06
CA MET A 1 -1.52 27.17 -14.44
C MET A 1 -0.41 27.30 -13.39
N LYS A 2 0.59 28.16 -13.55
CA LYS A 2 1.72 28.31 -12.59
C LYS A 2 1.35 28.73 -11.14
N LYS A 3 0.25 29.48 -10.94
CA LYS A 3 -0.18 29.96 -9.60
C LYS A 3 -0.74 28.86 -8.68
N LYS A 4 -1.32 27.77 -9.23
CA LYS A 4 -1.87 26.68 -8.42
C LYS A 4 -0.79 25.80 -7.79
N TYR A 5 0.34 25.61 -8.46
CA TYR A 5 1.46 24.83 -7.91
C TYR A 5 2.20 25.57 -6.79
N LEU A 6 2.27 26.90 -6.89
CA LEU A 6 2.91 27.73 -5.86
C LEU A 6 2.13 27.65 -4.52
N SER A 7 0.80 27.64 -4.58
CA SER A 7 -0.04 27.50 -3.40
C SER A 7 0.11 26.12 -2.71
N LEU A 8 0.21 25.04 -3.50
CA LEU A 8 0.41 23.69 -2.97
C LEU A 8 1.80 23.55 -2.31
N THR A 9 2.83 24.14 -2.92
CA THR A 9 4.19 24.12 -2.37
C THR A 9 4.27 24.88 -1.02
N CYS A 10 3.56 25.99 -0.86
CA CYS A 10 3.50 26.75 0.39
C CYS A 10 2.78 25.95 1.49
N VAL A 11 1.73 25.22 1.19
CA VAL A 11 1.02 24.37 2.17
C VAL A 11 1.92 23.24 2.66
N ILE A 12 2.66 22.57 1.77
CA ILE A 12 3.60 21.51 2.13
C ILE A 12 4.73 22.07 3.01
N PHE A 13 5.26 23.27 2.69
CA PHE A 13 6.32 23.90 3.47
C PHE A 13 5.86 24.32 4.87
N SER A 14 4.63 24.79 5.03
CA SER A 14 4.08 25.14 6.35
C SER A 14 3.86 23.91 7.25
N ILE A 15 3.52 22.76 6.69
CA ILE A 15 3.39 21.51 7.46
C ILE A 15 4.76 21.05 8.00
N ILE A 16 5.82 21.20 7.21
CA ILE A 16 7.18 20.85 7.63
C ILE A 16 7.69 21.77 8.77
N SER A 17 7.28 23.03 8.78
CA SER A 17 7.72 24.00 9.81
C SER A 17 7.13 23.71 11.20
N PHE A 18 5.96 23.07 11.29
CA PHE A 18 5.38 22.64 12.57
C PHE A 18 6.00 21.36 13.14
N ALA A 19 6.78 20.64 12.37
CA ALA A 19 7.45 19.41 12.81
C ALA A 19 8.78 19.65 13.53
N GLN A 20 9.24 20.90 13.66
CA GLN A 20 10.49 21.27 14.34
C GLN A 20 10.29 21.74 15.79
N GLU A 21 9.43 21.09 16.55
CA GLU A 21 9.53 21.19 17.99
C GLU A 21 10.75 20.37 18.44
N VAL A 22 11.80 21.05 18.86
CA VAL A 22 13.00 20.42 19.43
C VAL A 22 12.57 19.64 20.67
N GLN A 23 12.28 18.36 20.51
CA GLN A 23 12.09 17.47 21.63
C GLN A 23 13.44 17.33 22.34
N GLN A 24 13.51 17.79 23.60
CA GLN A 24 14.56 17.34 24.48
C GLN A 24 14.51 15.82 24.52
N VAL A 25 15.54 15.20 23.98
CA VAL A 25 15.70 13.74 24.04
C VAL A 25 15.97 13.39 25.49
N GLU A 26 14.94 13.06 26.22
CA GLU A 26 15.07 12.43 27.52
C GLU A 26 15.59 11.00 27.23
N VAL A 27 16.87 10.79 27.55
CA VAL A 27 17.51 9.48 27.38
C VAL A 27 16.89 8.57 28.43
N VAL A 28 15.93 7.76 28.02
CA VAL A 28 15.35 6.70 28.82
C VAL A 28 16.45 5.65 29.05
N LYS A 29 16.91 5.55 30.28
CA LYS A 29 18.05 4.69 30.66
C LYS A 29 17.65 3.39 31.37
N ASN A 30 16.35 3.08 31.44
CA ASN A 30 15.90 1.93 32.22
C ASN A 30 14.74 1.18 31.52
N ASP A 31 14.87 -0.12 31.41
CA ASP A 31 13.90 -1.02 30.76
C ASP A 31 12.48 -0.86 31.33
N LYS A 32 12.33 -0.55 32.61
CA LYS A 32 11.03 -0.28 33.24
C LYS A 32 10.33 0.98 32.72
N GLN A 33 11.08 2.03 32.40
CA GLN A 33 10.52 3.27 31.86
C GLN A 33 10.06 3.06 30.41
N VAL A 34 10.71 2.16 29.68
CA VAL A 34 10.31 1.74 28.34
C VAL A 34 8.99 1.01 28.40
N GLU A 35 8.87 0.04 29.31
CA GLU A 35 7.66 -0.76 29.52
C GLU A 35 6.47 0.13 29.92
N GLU A 36 6.66 1.08 30.84
CA GLU A 36 5.64 2.07 31.23
C GLU A 36 5.22 2.99 30.08
N LEU A 37 6.13 3.36 29.19
CA LEU A 37 5.82 4.19 28.01
C LEU A 37 5.11 3.40 26.92
N LEU A 38 5.47 2.14 26.74
CA LEU A 38 4.76 1.21 25.82
C LEU A 38 3.32 0.98 26.30
N ASP A 39 3.12 0.76 27.59
CA ASP A 39 1.80 0.62 28.19
C ASP A 39 0.93 1.88 28.02
N GLN A 40 1.54 3.08 28.11
CA GLN A 40 0.84 4.35 27.89
C GLN A 40 0.47 4.62 26.43
N LEU A 41 1.29 4.16 25.48
CA LEU A 41 1.07 4.40 24.06
C LEU A 41 0.11 3.39 23.42
N GLY A 42 -0.09 2.25 24.09
CA GLY A 42 -0.81 1.11 23.53
C GLY A 42 0.02 0.36 22.48
N ASP A 43 -0.44 -0.82 22.16
CA ASP A 43 0.22 -1.77 21.26
C ASP A 43 -0.50 -1.93 19.91
N SER A 44 -1.57 -1.18 19.71
CA SER A 44 -2.42 -1.21 18.52
C SER A 44 -2.40 0.14 17.82
N GLU A 45 -2.37 0.12 16.50
CA GLU A 45 -2.29 1.32 15.66
C GLU A 45 -3.30 1.24 14.53
N MET A 46 -4.01 2.34 14.29
CA MET A 46 -4.75 2.56 13.04
C MET A 46 -4.06 3.63 12.23
N LYS A 47 -3.95 3.42 10.91
CA LYS A 47 -3.29 4.33 9.98
C LYS A 47 -4.12 4.54 8.72
N LEU A 48 -3.92 5.70 8.10
CA LEU A 48 -4.54 6.09 6.84
C LEU A 48 -3.44 6.52 5.87
N ASP A 49 -3.46 5.99 4.64
CA ASP A 49 -2.57 6.46 3.59
C ASP A 49 -3.08 7.78 3.00
N VAL A 50 -2.22 8.78 3.04
CA VAL A 50 -2.54 10.14 2.59
C VAL A 50 -2.37 10.28 1.08
N ILE A 51 -1.43 9.53 0.48
CA ILE A 51 -1.18 9.60 -0.96
C ILE A 51 -2.36 9.01 -1.73
N ASP A 52 -2.85 7.86 -1.32
CA ASP A 52 -4.01 7.22 -1.95
C ASP A 52 -5.24 8.14 -1.90
N LEU A 53 -5.45 8.80 -0.75
CA LEU A 53 -6.58 9.73 -0.57
C LEU A 53 -6.46 10.98 -1.44
N LEU A 54 -5.24 11.52 -1.67
CA LEU A 54 -5.02 12.77 -2.38
C LEU A 54 -4.80 12.60 -3.89
N SER A 55 -4.22 11.49 -4.33
CA SER A 55 -3.85 11.26 -5.73
C SER A 55 -4.97 10.68 -6.57
N GLN A 56 -5.85 9.93 -5.94
CA GLN A 56 -7.01 9.29 -6.58
C GLN A 56 -8.13 9.12 -5.56
N PRO A 57 -9.39 8.95 -5.97
CA PRO A 57 -10.47 8.69 -5.03
C PRO A 57 -10.38 7.26 -4.47
N ALA A 58 -9.36 7.01 -3.66
CA ALA A 58 -9.11 5.73 -3.02
C ALA A 58 -8.92 5.89 -1.52
N LEU A 59 -9.24 4.85 -0.77
CA LEU A 59 -9.11 4.78 0.68
C LEU A 59 -8.24 3.58 1.03
N ASN A 60 -7.17 3.82 1.78
CA ASN A 60 -6.29 2.76 2.28
C ASN A 60 -6.15 2.94 3.79
N ILE A 61 -6.72 1.99 4.54
CA ILE A 61 -6.72 1.97 6.01
C ILE A 61 -5.92 0.75 6.46
N GLY A 62 -5.00 0.97 7.40
CA GLY A 62 -4.22 -0.08 8.02
C GLY A 62 -4.52 -0.24 9.50
N TYR A 63 -4.47 -1.48 9.96
CA TYR A 63 -4.39 -1.85 11.36
C TYR A 63 -3.08 -2.60 11.60
N GLU A 64 -2.37 -2.23 12.67
CA GLU A 64 -1.11 -2.84 13.05
C GLU A 64 -1.08 -3.11 14.55
N LYS A 65 -0.67 -4.32 14.92
CA LYS A 65 -0.42 -4.75 16.29
C LYS A 65 1.08 -4.83 16.51
N ILE A 66 1.59 -4.09 17.47
CA ILE A 66 2.99 -4.13 17.88
C ILE A 66 3.16 -5.35 18.80
N ASN A 67 4.02 -6.27 18.41
CA ASN A 67 4.27 -7.48 19.17
C ASN A 67 5.39 -7.27 20.21
N ASP A 68 6.47 -6.62 19.75
CA ASP A 68 7.64 -6.27 20.57
C ASP A 68 8.40 -5.09 19.94
N SER A 69 9.57 -4.74 20.50
CA SER A 69 10.40 -3.64 19.98
C SER A 69 10.88 -3.84 18.54
N TYR A 70 10.87 -5.09 18.03
CA TYR A 70 11.47 -5.46 16.75
C TYR A 70 10.46 -5.98 15.73
N SER A 71 9.22 -6.25 16.16
CA SER A 71 8.24 -6.87 15.28
C SER A 71 6.83 -6.34 15.47
N SER A 72 6.08 -6.35 14.37
CA SER A 72 4.65 -6.08 14.34
C SER A 72 3.97 -6.88 13.22
N TYR A 73 2.67 -6.99 13.29
CA TYR A 73 1.85 -7.58 12.24
C TYR A 73 0.54 -6.82 12.10
N GLY A 74 -0.07 -6.94 10.95
CA GLY A 74 -1.31 -6.24 10.68
C GLY A 74 -1.89 -6.54 9.32
N ALA A 75 -2.82 -5.69 8.91
CA ALA A 75 -3.39 -5.74 7.57
C ALA A 75 -3.78 -4.34 7.11
N ASP A 76 -3.60 -4.07 5.81
CA ASP A 76 -4.11 -2.89 5.14
C ASP A 76 -5.28 -3.29 4.23
N ILE A 77 -6.31 -2.45 4.16
CA ILE A 77 -7.47 -2.60 3.29
C ILE A 77 -7.52 -1.41 2.36
N PHE A 78 -7.52 -1.68 1.07
CA PHE A 78 -7.58 -0.68 0.03
C PHE A 78 -8.90 -0.76 -0.73
N PHE A 79 -9.51 0.40 -0.98
CA PHE A 79 -10.70 0.57 -1.81
C PHE A 79 -10.47 1.69 -2.82
N ASN A 80 -10.68 1.39 -4.10
CA ASN A 80 -10.65 2.37 -5.16
C ASN A 80 -12.08 2.69 -5.62
N PHE A 81 -12.49 3.94 -5.45
CA PHE A 81 -13.81 4.45 -5.84
C PHE A 81 -13.82 5.01 -7.26
N ASN A 82 -12.70 4.98 -7.97
CA ASN A 82 -12.61 5.48 -9.33
C ASN A 82 -13.25 4.50 -10.30
N ASN A 83 -14.36 4.94 -10.93
CA ASN A 83 -15.07 4.18 -11.95
C ASN A 83 -14.66 4.55 -13.39
N ASN A 84 -13.74 5.53 -13.55
CA ASN A 84 -13.31 5.99 -14.86
C ASN A 84 -12.15 5.14 -15.38
N ASN A 85 -12.44 4.01 -16.01
CA ASN A 85 -11.47 3.13 -16.65
C ASN A 85 -10.95 3.67 -18.01
N ALA A 86 -11.37 4.87 -18.42
CA ALA A 86 -11.15 5.41 -19.76
C ALA A 86 -9.66 5.64 -20.16
N SER A 87 -8.71 5.45 -19.25
CA SER A 87 -7.29 5.74 -19.51
C SER A 87 -6.31 4.67 -19.06
N ARG A 88 -6.77 3.57 -18.48
CA ARG A 88 -5.90 2.50 -17.97
C ARG A 88 -6.41 1.14 -18.40
N SER A 89 -5.53 0.32 -18.95
CA SER A 89 -5.83 -1.06 -19.34
C SER A 89 -6.05 -2.01 -18.15
N TRP A 90 -5.85 -1.54 -16.92
CA TRP A 90 -6.12 -2.29 -15.69
C TRP A 90 -6.34 -1.35 -14.48
N SER A 91 -7.08 -1.83 -13.50
CA SER A 91 -7.40 -1.10 -12.27
C SER A 91 -7.57 -2.07 -11.09
N GLU A 92 -6.92 -1.78 -9.98
CA GLU A 92 -7.18 -2.46 -8.71
C GLU A 92 -8.39 -1.78 -8.04
N LYS A 93 -9.43 -2.54 -7.72
CA LYS A 93 -10.66 -2.04 -7.09
C LYS A 93 -10.66 -2.24 -5.58
N PHE A 94 -10.12 -3.36 -5.15
CA PHE A 94 -10.05 -3.74 -3.75
C PHE A 94 -8.78 -4.53 -3.50
N SER A 95 -8.15 -4.33 -2.33
CA SER A 95 -7.20 -5.30 -1.82
C SER A 95 -7.19 -5.41 -0.31
N LEU A 96 -6.81 -6.60 0.16
CA LEU A 96 -6.49 -6.93 1.54
C LEU A 96 -5.03 -7.36 1.60
N ASN A 97 -4.23 -6.71 2.45
CA ASN A 97 -2.80 -6.91 2.52
C ASN A 97 -2.36 -7.24 3.95
N PRO A 98 -2.50 -8.50 4.43
CA PRO A 98 -1.85 -8.91 5.66
C PRO A 98 -0.34 -8.80 5.53
N PHE A 99 0.29 -8.36 6.61
CA PHE A 99 1.73 -8.14 6.63
C PHE A 99 2.35 -8.51 7.98
N TYR A 100 3.68 -8.72 7.94
CA TYR A 100 4.55 -8.84 9.09
C TYR A 100 5.77 -7.95 8.89
N ARG A 101 6.17 -7.21 9.94
CA ARG A 101 7.29 -6.25 9.90
C ARG A 101 8.38 -6.62 10.88
N PHE A 102 9.60 -6.38 10.44
CA PHE A 102 10.80 -6.45 11.26
C PHE A 102 11.43 -5.06 11.32
N TYR A 103 11.57 -4.51 12.51
CA TYR A 103 12.19 -3.22 12.76
C TYR A 103 13.66 -3.36 13.09
N PHE A 104 14.48 -2.46 12.56
CA PHE A 104 15.90 -2.42 12.78
C PHE A 104 16.41 -0.98 12.85
N LEU A 105 17.63 -0.77 13.35
CA LEU A 105 18.23 0.55 13.58
C LEU A 105 17.34 1.47 14.45
N ASN A 106 16.63 0.86 15.37
CA ASN A 106 15.80 1.61 16.31
C ASN A 106 16.71 2.26 17.36
N LYS A 107 16.63 3.58 17.49
CA LYS A 107 17.37 4.34 18.53
C LYS A 107 16.47 4.71 19.71
N THR A 108 15.19 4.53 19.57
CA THR A 108 14.17 4.85 20.55
C THR A 108 13.54 3.56 21.02
N ASP A 109 13.21 3.53 22.29
CA ASP A 109 12.69 2.34 22.95
C ASP A 109 11.17 2.14 22.71
N PHE A 110 10.56 2.90 21.78
CA PHE A 110 9.18 2.72 21.37
C PHE A 110 9.08 1.56 20.37
N GLY A 111 8.50 0.44 20.75
CA GLY A 111 8.24 -0.67 19.85
C GLY A 111 7.59 -0.23 18.54
N GLY A 112 7.92 -0.87 17.42
CA GLY A 112 7.36 -0.54 16.11
C GLY A 112 7.71 0.87 15.61
N GLU A 113 8.91 1.36 15.89
CA GLU A 113 9.49 2.60 15.37
C GLU A 113 10.83 2.31 14.68
N GLY A 114 11.22 3.13 13.72
CA GLY A 114 12.49 3.03 13.02
C GLY A 114 12.34 2.55 11.58
N TYR A 115 13.44 2.06 11.02
CA TYR A 115 13.41 1.40 9.71
C TYR A 115 12.84 0.00 9.84
N PHE A 116 12.08 -0.44 8.84
CA PHE A 116 11.53 -1.79 8.84
C PHE A 116 11.61 -2.44 7.45
N VAL A 117 11.62 -3.76 7.47
CA VAL A 117 11.31 -4.62 6.33
C VAL A 117 9.93 -5.21 6.57
N GLU A 118 9.09 -5.21 5.56
CA GLU A 118 7.77 -5.78 5.57
C GLU A 118 7.70 -6.98 4.63
N LEU A 119 7.13 -8.07 5.11
CA LEU A 119 6.66 -9.18 4.28
C LEU A 119 5.14 -9.08 4.20
N PHE A 120 4.59 -9.11 3.00
CA PHE A 120 3.14 -9.04 2.81
C PHE A 120 2.63 -10.06 1.80
N ILE A 121 1.33 -10.34 1.90
CA ILE A 121 0.59 -11.06 0.87
C ILE A 121 -0.57 -10.17 0.46
N LYS A 122 -0.63 -9.80 -0.81
CA LYS A 122 -1.69 -8.97 -1.35
C LYS A 122 -2.75 -9.83 -2.01
N PHE A 123 -3.98 -9.77 -1.51
CA PHE A 123 -5.17 -10.31 -2.12
C PHE A 123 -5.90 -9.17 -2.80
N SER A 124 -5.99 -9.17 -4.12
CA SER A 124 -6.57 -8.04 -4.86
C SER A 124 -7.63 -8.49 -5.85
N ASN A 125 -8.65 -7.65 -5.99
CA ASN A 125 -9.60 -7.71 -7.08
C ASN A 125 -9.16 -6.70 -8.14
N ILE A 126 -8.82 -7.20 -9.34
CA ILE A 126 -8.30 -6.41 -10.45
C ILE A 126 -9.28 -6.50 -11.61
N GLU A 127 -9.54 -5.36 -12.25
CA GLU A 127 -10.22 -5.27 -13.53
C GLU A 127 -9.19 -4.91 -14.61
N PHE A 128 -9.16 -5.64 -15.72
CA PHE A 128 -8.23 -5.39 -16.82
C PHE A 128 -8.86 -5.73 -18.17
N ASP A 129 -8.32 -5.10 -19.22
CA ASP A 129 -8.75 -5.35 -20.61
C ASP A 129 -8.05 -6.58 -21.16
N ARG A 130 -8.83 -7.42 -21.85
CA ARG A 130 -8.38 -8.60 -22.59
C ARG A 130 -8.74 -8.45 -24.06
N ASN A 131 -7.76 -8.60 -24.96
CA ASN A 131 -7.98 -8.66 -26.39
C ASN A 131 -7.97 -10.11 -26.87
N ILE A 132 -9.06 -10.55 -27.47
CA ILE A 132 -9.21 -11.87 -28.10
C ILE A 132 -9.09 -11.68 -29.61
N TYR A 133 -8.10 -12.33 -30.23
CA TYR A 133 -7.86 -12.34 -31.68
C TYR A 133 -8.38 -13.64 -32.28
N ASN A 134 -9.47 -13.57 -33.04
CA ASN A 134 -10.06 -14.74 -33.72
C ASN A 134 -9.57 -14.78 -35.15
N TYR A 135 -8.90 -15.87 -35.53
CA TYR A 135 -8.29 -16.10 -36.86
C TYR A 135 -9.16 -16.97 -37.80
N ASP A 136 -10.35 -17.38 -37.38
CA ASP A 136 -11.23 -18.23 -38.19
C ASP A 136 -11.72 -17.58 -39.51
N SER A 137 -11.47 -16.27 -39.67
CA SER A 137 -11.91 -15.50 -40.85
C SER A 137 -10.85 -15.37 -41.94
N PHE A 138 -9.86 -16.28 -42.02
CA PHE A 138 -8.84 -16.23 -43.07
C PHE A 138 -9.51 -16.31 -44.47
N PRO A 139 -9.23 -15.37 -45.45
CA PRO A 139 -8.03 -14.51 -45.57
C PRO A 139 -8.18 -13.07 -45.04
N ASN A 140 -9.19 -12.75 -44.28
CA ASN A 140 -9.41 -11.40 -43.70
C ASN A 140 -8.56 -11.15 -42.45
N GLU A 141 -8.46 -9.91 -42.05
CA GLU A 141 -7.79 -9.53 -40.78
C GLU A 141 -8.51 -10.21 -39.61
N PRO A 142 -7.75 -10.57 -38.53
CA PRO A 142 -8.35 -11.20 -37.35
C PRO A 142 -9.39 -10.28 -36.72
N GLN A 143 -10.53 -10.81 -36.32
CA GLN A 143 -11.51 -10.05 -35.55
C GLN A 143 -10.98 -9.90 -34.12
N VAL A 144 -10.91 -8.65 -33.65
CA VAL A 144 -10.47 -8.34 -32.28
C VAL A 144 -11.69 -8.03 -31.44
N THR A 145 -11.91 -8.83 -30.40
CA THR A 145 -12.92 -8.58 -29.37
C THR A 145 -12.24 -8.09 -28.10
N ASN A 146 -12.70 -6.96 -27.56
CA ASN A 146 -12.24 -6.42 -26.31
C ASN A 146 -13.20 -6.82 -25.19
N GLU A 147 -12.69 -7.43 -24.14
CA GLU A 147 -13.46 -7.84 -22.96
C GLU A 147 -12.82 -7.27 -21.70
N GLU A 148 -13.66 -6.79 -20.77
CA GLU A 148 -13.25 -6.40 -19.44
C GLU A 148 -13.33 -7.61 -18.52
N ILE A 149 -12.18 -8.03 -17.99
CA ILE A 149 -12.05 -9.20 -17.11
C ILE A 149 -11.89 -8.73 -15.68
N LYS A 150 -12.60 -9.40 -14.76
CA LYS A 150 -12.46 -9.22 -13.30
C LYS A 150 -11.83 -10.47 -12.72
N ALA A 151 -10.69 -10.29 -12.07
CA ALA A 151 -9.97 -11.39 -11.47
C ALA A 151 -9.63 -11.13 -10.01
N TRP A 152 -9.51 -12.21 -9.24
CA TRP A 152 -8.89 -12.22 -7.92
C TRP A 152 -7.47 -12.74 -8.05
N ASP A 153 -6.55 -11.95 -7.56
CA ASP A 153 -5.12 -12.22 -7.66
C ASP A 153 -4.47 -12.28 -6.29
N ILE A 154 -3.41 -13.08 -6.19
CA ILE A 154 -2.60 -13.22 -4.97
C ILE A 154 -1.15 -12.89 -5.32
N ALA A 155 -0.56 -11.95 -4.57
CA ALA A 155 0.81 -11.52 -4.76
C ALA A 155 1.56 -11.46 -3.42
N PRO A 156 2.46 -12.39 -3.14
CA PRO A 156 3.46 -12.20 -2.09
C PRO A 156 4.43 -11.09 -2.48
N GLY A 157 4.92 -10.35 -1.47
CA GLY A 157 5.83 -9.25 -1.69
C GLY A 157 6.64 -8.88 -0.48
N VAL A 158 7.59 -7.97 -0.72
CA VAL A 158 8.47 -7.40 0.29
C VAL A 158 8.47 -5.89 0.16
N GLY A 159 8.62 -5.21 1.28
CA GLY A 159 8.71 -3.75 1.33
C GLY A 159 9.73 -3.28 2.35
N ILE A 160 10.13 -2.04 2.22
CA ILE A 160 10.97 -1.33 3.17
C ILE A 160 10.34 0.03 3.48
N GLY A 161 10.52 0.49 4.70
CA GLY A 161 9.98 1.77 5.11
C GLY A 161 10.62 2.30 6.38
N ARG A 162 10.09 3.42 6.82
CA ARG A 162 10.45 4.02 8.10
C ARG A 162 9.22 4.59 8.77
N LYS A 163 9.11 4.32 10.07
CA LYS A 163 8.06 4.83 10.95
C LYS A 163 8.65 5.69 12.04
N TRP A 164 7.97 6.76 12.36
CA TRP A 164 8.21 7.61 13.52
C TRP A 164 6.98 7.58 14.42
N VAL A 165 7.24 7.57 15.71
CA VAL A 165 6.21 7.60 16.75
C VAL A 165 6.47 8.76 17.68
N ASN A 166 5.49 9.59 17.96
CA ASN A 166 5.63 10.64 18.95
C ASN A 166 5.10 10.21 20.33
N LYS A 167 5.45 10.97 21.38
CA LYS A 167 5.02 10.69 22.76
C LYS A 167 3.49 10.66 22.96
N LYS A 168 2.72 11.20 22.03
CA LYS A 168 1.24 11.18 22.06
C LYS A 168 0.66 10.02 21.27
N GLY A 169 1.49 9.12 20.75
CA GLY A 169 1.07 7.96 19.95
C GLY A 169 0.66 8.28 18.51
N TRP A 170 0.93 9.50 18.01
CA TRP A 170 0.80 9.76 16.58
C TRP A 170 1.96 9.13 15.84
N THR A 171 1.67 8.51 14.73
CA THR A 171 2.66 7.86 13.86
C THR A 171 2.67 8.52 12.50
N PHE A 172 3.86 8.55 11.90
CA PHE A 172 4.08 8.94 10.53
C PHE A 172 4.97 7.88 9.88
N GLU A 173 4.60 7.44 8.70
CA GLU A 173 5.27 6.35 8.02
C GLU A 173 5.39 6.63 6.52
N TYR A 174 6.51 6.25 5.92
CA TYR A 174 6.59 6.05 4.49
C TYR A 174 7.08 4.62 4.21
N MET A 175 6.60 4.06 3.12
CA MET A 175 6.91 2.71 2.71
C MET A 175 6.92 2.57 1.19
N ILE A 176 7.75 1.68 0.67
CA ILE A 176 7.71 1.20 -0.70
C ILE A 176 7.94 -0.31 -0.71
N GLY A 177 7.16 -1.02 -1.49
CA GLY A 177 7.23 -2.47 -1.62
C GLY A 177 6.86 -2.94 -3.02
N VAL A 178 7.27 -4.14 -3.35
CA VAL A 178 7.00 -4.82 -4.61
C VAL A 178 6.60 -6.25 -4.35
N GLY A 179 5.59 -6.72 -5.08
CA GLY A 179 5.14 -8.10 -5.06
C GLY A 179 4.94 -8.63 -6.48
N ARG A 180 4.86 -9.95 -6.62
CA ARG A 180 4.58 -10.61 -7.89
C ARG A 180 3.28 -11.39 -7.79
N TYR A 181 2.41 -11.22 -8.77
CA TYR A 181 1.20 -12.02 -8.89
C TYR A 181 1.56 -13.46 -9.28
N LEU A 182 1.23 -14.41 -8.38
CA LEU A 182 1.51 -15.84 -8.59
C LEU A 182 0.27 -16.62 -8.98
N PHE A 183 -0.91 -16.15 -8.57
CA PHE A 183 -2.19 -16.82 -8.83
C PHE A 183 -3.21 -15.80 -9.30
N SER A 184 -4.01 -16.20 -10.28
CA SER A 184 -5.16 -15.45 -10.79
C SER A 184 -6.34 -16.34 -11.02
N SER A 185 -7.52 -15.86 -10.71
CA SER A 185 -8.76 -16.56 -11.02
C SER A 185 -9.11 -16.56 -12.52
N SER A 186 -8.49 -15.66 -13.30
CA SER A 186 -8.71 -15.56 -14.75
C SER A 186 -7.89 -16.53 -15.58
N GLU A 187 -6.96 -17.29 -14.98
CA GLU A 187 -6.12 -18.25 -15.71
C GLU A 187 -6.90 -19.45 -16.30
N ASN A 188 -8.11 -19.70 -15.80
CA ASN A 188 -8.97 -20.81 -16.22
C ASN A 188 -10.13 -20.38 -17.14
N ASP A 189 -10.12 -19.15 -17.64
CA ASP A 189 -11.18 -18.71 -18.58
C ASP A 189 -11.06 -19.46 -19.89
N ASP A 190 -12.20 -19.95 -20.40
CA ASP A 190 -12.29 -20.67 -21.66
C ASP A 190 -11.90 -19.76 -22.83
N ILE A 191 -10.73 -19.97 -23.39
CA ILE A 191 -10.28 -19.32 -24.62
C ILE A 191 -10.81 -20.12 -25.79
N PRO A 192 -11.51 -19.53 -26.79
CA PRO A 192 -11.96 -20.25 -27.96
C PRO A 192 -10.81 -20.94 -28.68
N ASP A 193 -11.05 -22.17 -29.18
CA ASP A 193 -10.07 -22.92 -29.97
C ASP A 193 -9.61 -22.08 -31.18
N GLY A 194 -8.29 -21.93 -31.35
CA GLY A 194 -7.70 -21.18 -32.47
C GLY A 194 -7.61 -19.65 -32.22
N ALA A 195 -8.07 -19.12 -31.09
CA ALA A 195 -7.88 -17.73 -30.75
C ALA A 195 -6.55 -17.49 -30.01
N SER A 196 -5.96 -16.30 -30.19
CA SER A 196 -4.87 -15.82 -29.36
C SER A 196 -5.35 -14.70 -28.44
N VAL A 197 -4.80 -14.65 -27.22
CA VAL A 197 -5.23 -13.72 -26.19
C VAL A 197 -4.06 -12.81 -25.78
N SER A 198 -4.36 -11.54 -25.60
CA SER A 198 -3.42 -10.57 -25.04
C SER A 198 -4.07 -9.90 -23.82
N ASP A 199 -3.57 -10.23 -22.64
CA ASP A 199 -4.01 -9.64 -21.37
C ASP A 199 -3.15 -8.45 -20.98
N TYR A 200 -3.80 -7.36 -20.60
CA TYR A 200 -3.12 -6.18 -20.02
C TYR A 200 -2.95 -6.27 -18.51
N ARG A 201 -3.08 -7.46 -17.94
CA ARG A 201 -2.88 -7.73 -16.54
C ARG A 201 -1.43 -7.47 -16.13
N PRO A 202 -1.17 -6.73 -15.04
CA PRO A 202 0.18 -6.54 -14.56
C PRO A 202 0.74 -7.85 -13.96
N GLU A 203 2.03 -8.11 -14.17
CA GLU A 203 2.73 -9.25 -13.54
C GLU A 203 3.19 -8.94 -12.11
N ALA A 204 3.38 -7.67 -11.79
CA ALA A 204 3.86 -7.20 -10.51
C ALA A 204 2.91 -6.18 -9.90
N THR A 205 2.87 -6.14 -8.57
CA THR A 205 2.15 -5.14 -7.80
C THR A 205 3.12 -4.27 -7.02
N PHE A 206 2.73 -3.02 -6.81
CA PHE A 206 3.42 -2.11 -5.91
C PHE A 206 2.55 -1.88 -4.68
N LYS A 207 3.21 -1.76 -3.54
CA LYS A 207 2.60 -1.35 -2.27
C LYS A 207 3.45 -0.24 -1.71
N GLY A 208 2.82 0.87 -1.30
CA GLY A 208 3.58 1.93 -0.66
C GLY A 208 2.83 3.24 -0.68
N GLY A 209 3.29 4.15 0.18
CA GLY A 209 2.68 5.44 0.36
C GLY A 209 3.25 6.18 1.55
N ILE A 210 2.52 7.18 1.98
CA ILE A 210 2.78 7.96 3.19
C ILE A 210 1.54 7.86 4.06
N SER A 211 1.71 7.33 5.27
CA SER A 211 0.61 7.11 6.19
C SER A 211 0.76 7.94 7.47
N ILE A 212 -0.39 8.36 7.98
CA ILE A 212 -0.53 8.96 9.31
C ILE A 212 -1.39 8.02 10.15
N GLY A 213 -0.93 7.71 11.36
CA GLY A 213 -1.62 6.79 12.25
C GLY A 213 -1.70 7.29 13.67
N LYS A 214 -2.41 6.52 14.48
CA LYS A 214 -2.59 6.74 15.90
C LYS A 214 -2.56 5.42 16.64
N ARG A 215 -1.74 5.33 17.67
CA ARG A 215 -1.70 4.23 18.64
C ARG A 215 -2.72 4.44 19.77
N PHE A 216 -3.24 3.33 20.27
CA PHE A 216 -4.22 3.24 21.36
C PHE A 216 -4.12 1.89 22.06
#